data_09ec2e7c72c552b4d89a6459b0d5ded4
#
_entry.id   09ec2e7c72c552b4d89a6459b0d5ded4
#
_cell.length_a   1.000
_cell.length_b   1.000
_cell.length_c   1.000
_cell.angle_alpha   90.00
_cell.angle_beta   90.00
_cell.angle_gamma   90.00
#
_symmetry.space_group_name_H-M   'P 1'
#
loop_
_entity.id
_entity.type
_entity.pdbx_description
1 polymer ?
#
loop_
_entity_poly.entity_id
_entity_poly.type
_entity_poly.pdbx_seq_one_letter_code
_entity_poly.pdbx_strand_id
1 'polypeptide(L)'
;LSRIGGEGADSYFDHELGDGKNYLALNDDEKEMMANIKAMKDAGTIDKIVVLVNTSNALQLDFLKNNEYGVDATLWIGGVGQTGINAVAEILNGEINPSGSLVDTYLYDNYSSPVMQNFTPIVYEGDTSLIPAHADTYMIYQEGIYVGYKYFETRYEDFVMGTGNAGKYAYDDDVAFPFGYGLSYTSFEYSDMKLAYDEATTTYTIDVTVKNTGDVAGKETVQ
;
A
#
# COMPACT_ATOMS: atom_id res chain seq x y z
N LEU A 1 6.49 -8.60 10.00
CA LEU A 1 6.88 -8.82 8.59
C LEU A 1 7.79 -7.68 8.14
N SER A 2 8.97 -7.99 7.62
CA SER A 2 9.96 -6.98 7.23
C SER A 2 10.52 -7.26 5.83
N ARG A 3 10.74 -6.19 5.06
CA ARG A 3 11.46 -6.24 3.80
C ARG A 3 12.48 -5.11 3.75
N ILE A 4 13.66 -5.44 3.25
CA ILE A 4 14.70 -4.44 2.96
C ILE A 4 14.46 -3.96 1.53
N GLY A 5 14.37 -2.66 1.35
CA GLY A 5 14.24 -2.02 0.06
C GLY A 5 14.62 -0.56 0.17
N GLY A 6 15.01 0.04 -0.93
CA GLY A 6 15.41 1.44 -0.97
C GLY A 6 16.41 1.71 -2.08
N GLU A 7 17.05 2.87 -2.06
CA GLU A 7 18.03 3.26 -3.07
C GLU A 7 19.16 2.23 -3.20
N GLY A 8 19.34 1.72 -4.42
CA GLY A 8 20.34 0.70 -4.73
C GLY A 8 19.97 -0.74 -4.34
N ALA A 9 18.75 -0.97 -3.87
CA ALA A 9 18.25 -2.30 -3.54
C ALA A 9 16.78 -2.43 -4.00
N ASP A 10 16.59 -2.58 -5.31
CA ASP A 10 15.27 -2.72 -5.91
C ASP A 10 14.67 -4.09 -5.58
N SER A 11 13.38 -4.12 -5.27
CA SER A 11 12.65 -5.32 -4.90
C SER A 11 11.94 -5.91 -6.13
N TYR A 12 12.70 -6.56 -7.01
CA TYR A 12 12.15 -7.29 -8.15
C TYR A 12 11.40 -8.55 -7.70
N PHE A 13 10.47 -9.04 -8.51
CA PHE A 13 9.67 -10.21 -8.17
C PHE A 13 10.48 -11.49 -7.96
N ASP A 14 11.47 -11.73 -8.79
CA ASP A 14 12.26 -12.96 -8.83
C ASP A 14 13.75 -12.77 -8.61
N HIS A 15 14.20 -11.52 -8.49
CA HIS A 15 15.60 -11.19 -8.66
C HIS A 15 16.51 -11.68 -7.52
N GLU A 16 16.10 -11.56 -6.28
CA GLU A 16 16.98 -11.84 -5.15
C GLU A 16 16.89 -13.28 -4.62
N LEU A 17 15.77 -13.95 -4.86
CA LEU A 17 15.56 -15.31 -4.40
C LEU A 17 15.94 -16.36 -5.46
N GLY A 18 16.04 -15.97 -6.73
CA GLY A 18 16.47 -16.85 -7.82
C GLY A 18 15.55 -18.06 -8.09
N ASP A 19 14.38 -18.08 -7.48
CA ASP A 19 13.44 -19.20 -7.50
C ASP A 19 12.05 -18.79 -8.02
N GLY A 20 11.91 -17.60 -8.59
CA GLY A 20 10.63 -17.06 -9.08
C GLY A 20 9.66 -16.65 -7.99
N LYS A 21 10.10 -16.52 -6.74
CA LYS A 21 9.25 -16.06 -5.64
C LYS A 21 9.21 -14.56 -5.57
N ASN A 22 8.01 -14.05 -5.29
CA ASN A 22 7.77 -12.63 -5.08
C ASN A 22 8.38 -12.18 -3.73
N TYR A 23 9.45 -11.40 -3.77
CA TYR A 23 10.09 -10.84 -2.57
C TYR A 23 9.14 -9.99 -1.72
N LEU A 24 8.14 -9.37 -2.33
CA LEU A 24 7.14 -8.54 -1.64
C LEU A 24 5.91 -9.33 -1.16
N ALA A 25 5.87 -10.66 -1.34
CA ALA A 25 4.86 -11.54 -0.75
C ALA A 25 5.41 -12.28 0.48
N LEU A 26 4.54 -12.98 1.21
CA LEU A 26 4.99 -13.85 2.30
C LEU A 26 5.84 -15.01 1.75
N ASN A 27 7.03 -15.20 2.31
CA ASN A 27 7.83 -16.39 2.06
C ASN A 27 7.32 -17.60 2.85
N ASP A 28 7.89 -18.77 2.59
CA ASP A 28 7.40 -20.02 3.19
C ASP A 28 7.58 -20.05 4.72
N ASP A 29 8.68 -19.50 5.24
CA ASP A 29 8.94 -19.41 6.68
C ASP A 29 7.96 -18.46 7.38
N GLU A 30 7.60 -17.35 6.73
CA GLU A 30 6.59 -16.41 7.24
C GLU A 30 5.19 -17.04 7.22
N LYS A 31 4.85 -17.80 6.18
CA LYS A 31 3.59 -18.55 6.12
C LYS A 31 3.50 -19.59 7.24
N GLU A 32 4.58 -20.34 7.47
CA GLU A 32 4.65 -21.31 8.58
C GLU A 32 4.53 -20.60 9.93
N MET A 33 5.24 -19.51 10.13
CA MET A 33 5.15 -18.69 11.36
C MET A 33 3.70 -18.22 11.58
N MET A 34 3.04 -17.67 10.56
CA MET A 34 1.66 -17.18 10.66
C MET A 34 0.68 -18.32 10.98
N ALA A 35 0.86 -19.49 10.36
CA ALA A 35 0.05 -20.67 10.65
C ALA A 35 0.22 -21.15 12.09
N ASN A 36 1.45 -21.16 12.60
CA ASN A 36 1.74 -21.52 14.00
C ASN A 36 1.11 -20.54 15.00
N ILE A 37 1.20 -19.24 14.73
CA ILE A 37 0.58 -18.19 15.57
C ILE A 37 -0.95 -18.33 15.54
N LYS A 38 -1.53 -18.60 14.37
CA LYS A 38 -2.97 -18.91 14.26
C LYS A 38 -3.38 -20.09 15.12
N ALA A 39 -2.61 -21.18 15.07
CA ALA A 39 -2.89 -22.37 15.89
C ALA A 39 -2.86 -22.05 17.41
N MET A 40 -1.98 -21.15 17.87
CA MET A 40 -1.97 -20.68 19.26
C MET A 40 -3.22 -19.87 19.60
N LYS A 41 -3.71 -19.06 18.68
CA LYS A 41 -4.98 -18.33 18.83
C LYS A 41 -6.17 -19.28 18.90
N ASP A 42 -6.24 -20.24 17.98
CA ASP A 42 -7.31 -21.24 17.94
C ASP A 42 -7.34 -22.12 19.21
N ALA A 43 -6.19 -22.35 19.80
CA ALA A 43 -6.04 -23.06 21.08
C ALA A 43 -6.33 -22.18 22.33
N GLY A 44 -6.61 -20.88 22.15
CA GLY A 44 -6.85 -19.95 23.23
C GLY A 44 -5.59 -19.57 24.05
N THR A 45 -4.40 -19.83 23.49
CA THR A 45 -3.12 -19.47 24.13
C THR A 45 -2.83 -17.96 23.98
N ILE A 46 -3.31 -17.36 22.89
CA ILE A 46 -3.26 -15.93 22.63
C ILE A 46 -4.63 -15.47 22.16
N ASP A 47 -4.97 -14.20 22.42
CA ASP A 47 -6.29 -13.64 22.10
C ASP A 47 -6.29 -12.93 20.75
N LYS A 48 -5.20 -12.23 20.41
CA LYS A 48 -5.14 -11.34 19.25
C LYS A 48 -3.86 -11.51 18.44
N ILE A 49 -3.99 -11.34 17.13
CA ILE A 49 -2.87 -11.32 16.20
C ILE A 49 -2.82 -9.93 15.56
N VAL A 50 -1.74 -9.20 15.80
CA VAL A 50 -1.46 -7.91 15.18
C VAL A 50 -0.24 -8.06 14.28
N VAL A 51 -0.39 -7.71 13.01
CA VAL A 51 0.70 -7.75 12.05
C VAL A 51 1.32 -6.36 11.91
N LEU A 52 2.61 -6.25 12.21
CA LEU A 52 3.40 -5.05 11.94
C LEU A 52 4.09 -5.20 10.59
N VAL A 53 3.80 -4.29 9.65
CA VAL A 53 4.41 -4.24 8.33
C VAL A 53 5.54 -3.22 8.35
N ASN A 54 6.78 -3.74 8.44
CA ASN A 54 8.01 -2.94 8.47
C ASN A 54 8.69 -2.99 7.11
N THR A 55 8.11 -2.31 6.16
CA THR A 55 8.59 -2.25 4.76
C THR A 55 8.53 -0.82 4.25
N SER A 56 9.51 -0.43 3.44
CA SER A 56 9.43 0.82 2.66
C SER A 56 8.62 0.65 1.38
N ASN A 57 8.59 -0.57 0.84
CA ASN A 57 7.85 -0.93 -0.36
C ASN A 57 6.50 -1.54 0.03
N ALA A 58 5.51 -1.46 -0.85
CA ALA A 58 4.20 -2.04 -0.63
C ALA A 58 4.28 -3.58 -0.62
N LEU A 59 4.14 -4.16 0.57
CA LEU A 59 4.05 -5.61 0.75
C LEU A 59 2.73 -6.11 0.17
N GLN A 60 2.76 -7.23 -0.55
CA GLN A 60 1.55 -7.92 -1.02
C GLN A 60 0.74 -8.44 0.17
N LEU A 61 -0.56 -8.19 0.16
CA LEU A 61 -1.44 -8.49 1.29
C LEU A 61 -2.47 -9.60 1.00
N ASP A 62 -2.15 -10.52 0.09
CA ASP A 62 -2.99 -11.68 -0.24
C ASP A 62 -3.42 -12.46 1.00
N PHE A 63 -2.57 -12.57 2.00
CA PHE A 63 -2.84 -13.26 3.26
C PHE A 63 -3.96 -12.61 4.12
N LEU A 64 -4.38 -11.40 3.80
CA LEU A 64 -5.52 -10.73 4.44
C LEU A 64 -6.84 -10.93 3.69
N LYS A 65 -6.80 -11.31 2.40
CA LYS A 65 -8.01 -11.38 1.54
C LYS A 65 -9.11 -12.27 2.13
N ASN A 66 -8.74 -13.44 2.63
CA ASN A 66 -9.67 -14.38 3.26
C ASN A 66 -9.42 -14.51 4.77
N ASN A 67 -8.48 -13.74 5.28
CA ASN A 67 -8.03 -13.75 6.68
C ASN A 67 -7.76 -15.16 7.23
N GLU A 68 -7.10 -15.99 6.43
CA GLU A 68 -6.83 -17.39 6.77
C GLU A 68 -5.99 -17.58 8.04
N TYR A 69 -5.17 -16.57 8.37
CA TYR A 69 -4.33 -16.58 9.58
C TYR A 69 -5.02 -15.92 10.79
N GLY A 70 -6.27 -15.47 10.65
CA GLY A 70 -7.04 -14.89 11.76
C GLY A 70 -6.45 -13.60 12.33
N VAL A 71 -5.85 -12.76 11.48
CA VAL A 71 -5.28 -11.45 11.83
C VAL A 71 -6.39 -10.51 12.30
N ASP A 72 -6.22 -9.90 13.46
CA ASP A 72 -7.18 -8.95 14.04
C ASP A 72 -6.91 -7.51 13.62
N ALA A 73 -5.63 -7.15 13.44
CA ALA A 73 -5.23 -5.82 13.00
C ALA A 73 -3.89 -5.86 12.26
N THR A 74 -3.71 -4.88 11.38
CA THR A 74 -2.44 -4.67 10.68
C THR A 74 -2.04 -3.21 10.83
N LEU A 75 -0.77 -2.96 11.17
CA LEU A 75 -0.20 -1.63 11.29
C LEU A 75 1.04 -1.53 10.39
N TRP A 76 0.97 -0.64 9.40
CA TRP A 76 2.16 -0.28 8.64
C TRP A 76 3.01 0.70 9.46
N ILE A 77 4.25 0.34 9.71
CA ILE A 77 5.17 1.13 10.53
C ILE A 77 6.34 1.70 9.72
N GLY A 78 6.50 1.29 8.45
CA GLY A 78 7.61 1.73 7.60
C GLY A 78 8.97 1.55 8.28
N GLY A 79 9.86 2.49 8.08
CA GLY A 79 11.17 2.54 8.74
C GLY A 79 11.13 3.40 10.00
N VAL A 80 10.98 2.81 11.17
CA VAL A 80 10.83 3.53 12.45
C VAL A 80 12.11 4.15 13.01
N GLY A 81 13.28 3.82 12.42
CA GLY A 81 14.57 4.31 12.92
C GLY A 81 14.87 3.82 14.34
N GLN A 82 15.74 4.56 15.05
CA GLN A 82 16.20 4.15 16.37
C GLN A 82 15.21 4.42 17.51
N THR A 83 14.37 5.43 17.39
CA THR A 83 13.46 5.87 18.47
C THR A 83 11.99 5.74 18.15
N GLY A 84 11.61 5.67 16.89
CA GLY A 84 10.21 5.58 16.47
C GLY A 84 9.49 4.30 16.91
N ILE A 85 10.23 3.26 17.27
CA ILE A 85 9.66 2.02 17.81
C ILE A 85 8.87 2.26 19.11
N ASN A 86 9.20 3.30 19.89
CA ASN A 86 8.45 3.67 21.07
C ASN A 86 7.02 4.05 20.73
N ALA A 87 6.82 4.83 19.65
CA ALA A 87 5.49 5.22 19.20
C ALA A 87 4.65 4.00 18.76
N VAL A 88 5.28 2.95 18.21
CA VAL A 88 4.58 1.71 17.87
C VAL A 88 4.03 1.05 19.15
N ALA A 89 4.83 0.98 20.21
CA ALA A 89 4.37 0.44 21.49
C ALA A 89 3.23 1.26 22.10
N GLU A 90 3.33 2.60 22.04
CA GLU A 90 2.32 3.52 22.55
C GLU A 90 0.99 3.44 21.77
N ILE A 91 1.04 3.16 20.47
CA ILE A 91 -0.16 2.89 19.67
C ILE A 91 -0.77 1.55 20.07
N LEU A 92 0.04 0.49 20.19
CA LEU A 92 -0.46 -0.84 20.49
C LEU A 92 -1.10 -0.95 21.88
N ASN A 93 -0.61 -0.17 22.85
CA ASN A 93 -1.18 -0.12 24.20
C ASN A 93 -2.31 0.93 24.36
N GLY A 94 -2.60 1.72 23.32
CA GLY A 94 -3.68 2.69 23.31
C GLY A 94 -3.34 4.05 23.94
N GLU A 95 -2.08 4.32 24.27
CA GLU A 95 -1.65 5.63 24.77
C GLU A 95 -1.68 6.71 23.68
N ILE A 96 -1.38 6.31 22.44
CA ILE A 96 -1.45 7.19 21.27
C ILE A 96 -2.49 6.67 20.28
N ASN A 97 -3.36 7.58 19.84
CA ASN A 97 -4.30 7.29 18.77
C ASN A 97 -3.59 7.39 17.41
N PRO A 98 -3.56 6.31 16.58
CA PRO A 98 -3.01 6.38 15.24
C PRO A 98 -3.84 7.34 14.38
N SER A 99 -3.17 8.11 13.54
CA SER A 99 -3.79 9.09 12.64
C SER A 99 -3.10 9.18 11.28
N GLY A 100 -2.27 8.19 10.97
CA GLY A 100 -1.63 8.07 9.67
C GLY A 100 -2.57 7.48 8.63
N SER A 101 -2.43 7.95 7.38
CA SER A 101 -3.10 7.40 6.21
C SER A 101 -2.06 6.83 5.26
N LEU A 102 -2.41 5.77 4.53
CA LEU A 102 -1.53 5.13 3.57
C LEU A 102 -1.22 6.09 2.42
N VAL A 103 0.04 6.13 2.02
CA VAL A 103 0.53 6.93 0.88
C VAL A 103 0.67 6.10 -0.40
N ASP A 104 0.33 4.83 -0.33
CA ASP A 104 0.32 3.88 -1.44
C ASP A 104 -0.98 3.08 -1.45
N THR A 105 -1.32 2.53 -2.63
CA THR A 105 -2.34 1.50 -2.75
C THR A 105 -1.71 0.15 -2.44
N TYR A 106 -2.25 -0.57 -1.47
CA TYR A 106 -1.82 -1.92 -1.12
C TYR A 106 -2.72 -2.96 -1.81
N LEU A 107 -2.09 -3.97 -2.39
CA LEU A 107 -2.75 -4.92 -3.27
C LEU A 107 -2.76 -6.33 -2.67
N TYR A 108 -3.75 -7.12 -3.07
CA TYR A 108 -3.75 -8.56 -2.83
C TYR A 108 -2.79 -9.31 -3.76
N ASP A 109 -2.54 -8.76 -4.95
CA ASP A 109 -1.54 -9.25 -5.89
C ASP A 109 -0.82 -8.05 -6.52
N ASN A 110 0.46 -7.90 -6.24
CA ASN A 110 1.25 -6.80 -6.78
C ASN A 110 1.35 -6.84 -8.31
N TYR A 111 1.18 -8.01 -8.93
CA TYR A 111 1.14 -8.12 -10.40
C TYR A 111 -0.10 -7.47 -11.04
N SER A 112 -1.14 -7.15 -10.27
CA SER A 112 -2.27 -6.36 -10.77
C SER A 112 -1.90 -4.91 -11.10
N SER A 113 -0.75 -4.42 -10.59
CA SER A 113 -0.21 -3.11 -10.92
C SER A 113 0.51 -3.11 -12.29
N PRO A 114 0.20 -2.15 -13.18
CA PRO A 114 0.89 -2.06 -14.48
C PRO A 114 2.41 -1.93 -14.37
N VAL A 115 2.92 -1.21 -13.39
CA VAL A 115 4.35 -1.03 -13.17
C VAL A 115 5.06 -2.37 -12.94
N MET A 116 4.44 -3.28 -12.21
CA MET A 116 5.03 -4.57 -11.87
C MET A 116 5.12 -5.53 -13.05
N GLN A 117 4.36 -5.30 -14.10
CA GLN A 117 4.43 -6.09 -15.34
C GLN A 117 5.76 -5.88 -16.09
N ASN A 118 6.39 -4.72 -15.90
CA ASN A 118 7.61 -4.32 -16.60
C ASN A 118 8.70 -3.84 -15.61
N PHE A 119 8.57 -4.14 -14.33
CA PHE A 119 9.54 -3.72 -13.31
C PHE A 119 10.77 -4.63 -13.33
N THR A 120 11.49 -4.58 -14.44
CA THR A 120 12.78 -5.27 -14.61
C THR A 120 13.56 -4.59 -15.73
N PRO A 121 14.90 -4.51 -15.66
CA PRO A 121 15.70 -4.07 -16.77
C PRO A 121 15.58 -5.08 -17.93
N ILE A 122 15.21 -4.58 -19.10
CA ILE A 122 15.14 -5.38 -20.33
C ILE A 122 16.47 -5.20 -21.07
N VAL A 123 17.16 -6.29 -21.36
CA VAL A 123 18.42 -6.26 -22.10
C VAL A 123 18.11 -5.97 -23.57
N TYR A 124 18.85 -5.02 -24.13
CA TYR A 124 18.74 -4.72 -25.56
C TYR A 124 19.46 -5.79 -26.40
N GLU A 125 18.71 -6.52 -27.20
CA GLU A 125 19.22 -7.62 -28.05
C GLU A 125 19.66 -7.18 -29.43
N GLY A 126 19.59 -5.89 -29.78
CA GLY A 126 19.96 -5.36 -31.09
C GLY A 126 21.45 -5.00 -31.23
N ASP A 127 21.77 -4.21 -32.28
CA ASP A 127 23.10 -3.66 -32.47
C ASP A 127 23.43 -2.63 -31.40
N THR A 128 24.31 -2.99 -30.49
CA THR A 128 24.76 -2.14 -29.38
C THR A 128 25.90 -1.19 -29.74
N SER A 129 26.37 -1.17 -30.98
CA SER A 129 27.52 -0.34 -31.41
C SER A 129 27.26 1.17 -31.24
N LEU A 130 26.01 1.59 -31.24
CA LEU A 130 25.59 3.00 -31.06
C LEU A 130 25.14 3.31 -29.65
N ILE A 131 25.11 2.33 -28.75
CA ILE A 131 24.65 2.49 -27.37
C ILE A 131 25.87 2.83 -26.49
N PRO A 132 25.80 3.85 -25.62
CA PRO A 132 26.86 4.15 -24.68
C PRO A 132 27.22 2.93 -23.82
N ALA A 133 28.45 2.81 -23.41
CA ALA A 133 28.88 1.76 -22.48
C ALA A 133 28.01 1.78 -21.22
N HIS A 134 27.53 0.62 -20.78
CA HIS A 134 26.60 0.43 -19.66
C HIS A 134 25.15 0.94 -19.87
N ALA A 135 24.75 1.18 -21.12
CA ALA A 135 23.36 1.51 -21.49
C ALA A 135 22.73 0.39 -22.34
N ASP A 136 23.05 -0.85 -22.02
CA ASP A 136 22.57 -2.05 -22.71
C ASP A 136 21.21 -2.55 -22.19
N THR A 137 20.63 -1.84 -21.22
CA THR A 137 19.32 -2.14 -20.68
C THR A 137 18.36 -0.95 -20.82
N TYR A 138 17.10 -1.24 -20.89
CA TYR A 138 16.02 -0.24 -20.88
C TYR A 138 14.85 -0.70 -20.02
N MET A 139 13.97 0.24 -19.66
CA MET A 139 12.75 -0.01 -18.91
C MET A 139 11.56 0.64 -19.61
N ILE A 140 10.42 0.01 -19.56
CA ILE A 140 9.19 0.52 -20.18
C ILE A 140 8.27 1.05 -19.08
N TYR A 141 8.00 2.35 -19.10
CA TYR A 141 7.01 2.99 -18.23
C TYR A 141 5.62 2.88 -18.89
N GLN A 142 5.00 1.72 -18.73
CA GLN A 142 3.74 1.39 -19.38
C GLN A 142 2.56 2.15 -18.79
N GLU A 143 2.62 2.50 -17.50
CA GLU A 143 1.57 3.17 -16.76
C GLU A 143 1.36 4.63 -17.18
N GLY A 144 2.35 5.27 -17.80
CA GLY A 144 2.27 6.69 -18.20
C GLY A 144 2.02 7.59 -16.99
N ILE A 145 0.89 8.34 -17.03
CA ILE A 145 0.47 9.21 -15.91
C ILE A 145 -0.30 8.46 -14.81
N TYR A 146 -0.70 7.21 -15.06
CA TYR A 146 -1.52 6.41 -14.15
C TYR A 146 -0.63 5.60 -13.20
N VAL A 147 0.23 6.30 -12.45
CA VAL A 147 1.15 5.69 -11.49
C VAL A 147 0.45 5.47 -10.15
N GLY A 148 0.62 4.28 -9.57
CA GLY A 148 0.10 3.92 -8.25
C GLY A 148 -1.42 4.03 -8.17
N TYR A 149 -1.94 4.72 -7.15
CA TYR A 149 -3.39 4.86 -6.91
C TYR A 149 -4.16 5.43 -8.11
N LYS A 150 -3.55 6.29 -8.92
CA LYS A 150 -4.20 6.88 -10.09
C LYS A 150 -4.69 5.83 -11.08
N TYR A 151 -3.98 4.72 -11.22
CA TYR A 151 -4.44 3.62 -12.07
C TYR A 151 -5.69 2.96 -11.52
N PHE A 152 -5.68 2.56 -10.26
CA PHE A 152 -6.78 1.81 -9.66
C PHE A 152 -8.03 2.66 -9.53
N GLU A 153 -7.89 3.89 -9.03
CA GLU A 153 -9.02 4.81 -8.83
C GLU A 153 -9.66 5.24 -10.16
N THR A 154 -8.86 5.61 -11.15
CA THR A 154 -9.39 5.99 -12.48
C THR A 154 -10.09 4.81 -13.16
N ARG A 155 -9.50 3.62 -13.08
CA ARG A 155 -10.10 2.43 -13.66
C ARG A 155 -11.41 2.05 -12.96
N TYR A 156 -11.50 2.22 -11.67
CA TYR A 156 -12.71 2.01 -10.90
C TYR A 156 -13.79 3.05 -11.25
N GLU A 157 -13.42 4.32 -11.35
CA GLU A 157 -14.32 5.38 -11.83
C GLU A 157 -14.87 5.08 -13.22
N ASP A 158 -14.02 4.75 -14.17
CA ASP A 158 -14.41 4.36 -15.53
C ASP A 158 -15.39 3.17 -15.54
N PHE A 159 -15.13 2.17 -14.69
CA PHE A 159 -16.02 1.01 -14.55
C PHE A 159 -17.40 1.42 -13.99
N VAL A 160 -17.43 2.22 -12.93
CA VAL A 160 -18.69 2.67 -12.29
C VAL A 160 -19.48 3.59 -13.21
N MET A 161 -18.80 4.50 -13.91
CA MET A 161 -19.43 5.46 -14.83
C MET A 161 -19.78 4.85 -16.19
N GLY A 162 -19.28 3.66 -16.50
CA GLY A 162 -19.42 3.03 -17.81
C GLY A 162 -18.68 3.78 -18.91
N THR A 163 -17.59 4.45 -18.56
CA THR A 163 -16.71 5.21 -19.45
C THR A 163 -15.38 4.50 -19.67
N GLY A 164 -14.52 5.07 -20.52
CA GLY A 164 -13.19 4.53 -20.76
C GLY A 164 -13.20 3.09 -21.30
N ASN A 165 -12.18 2.33 -20.93
CA ASN A 165 -11.97 0.94 -21.34
C ASN A 165 -11.67 0.03 -20.13
N ALA A 166 -12.35 0.24 -19.02
CA ALA A 166 -12.14 -0.50 -17.78
C ALA A 166 -12.50 -1.99 -17.86
N GLY A 167 -13.39 -2.36 -18.79
CA GLY A 167 -13.88 -3.73 -18.94
C GLY A 167 -14.70 -4.16 -17.71
N LYS A 168 -14.48 -5.42 -17.27
CA LYS A 168 -15.04 -5.94 -16.02
C LYS A 168 -13.97 -5.79 -14.93
N TYR A 169 -13.93 -4.64 -14.31
CA TYR A 169 -12.97 -4.38 -13.23
C TYR A 169 -13.61 -4.63 -11.86
N ALA A 170 -12.99 -5.50 -11.09
CA ALA A 170 -13.39 -5.77 -9.71
C ALA A 170 -12.35 -5.13 -8.77
N TYR A 171 -12.60 -3.89 -8.37
CA TYR A 171 -11.71 -3.11 -7.51
C TYR A 171 -11.33 -3.86 -6.23
N ASP A 172 -12.34 -4.43 -5.55
CA ASP A 172 -12.17 -5.15 -4.29
C ASP A 172 -11.41 -6.49 -4.43
N ASP A 173 -11.21 -6.97 -5.65
CA ASP A 173 -10.39 -8.16 -5.90
C ASP A 173 -8.90 -7.84 -5.98
N ASP A 174 -8.55 -6.64 -6.41
CA ASP A 174 -7.17 -6.18 -6.58
C ASP A 174 -6.67 -5.40 -5.37
N VAL A 175 -7.48 -4.44 -4.88
CA VAL A 175 -7.08 -3.47 -3.85
C VAL A 175 -7.43 -3.97 -2.45
N ALA A 176 -6.41 -4.19 -1.64
CA ALA A 176 -6.57 -4.53 -0.22
C ALA A 176 -6.87 -3.29 0.62
N PHE A 177 -6.08 -2.23 0.43
CA PHE A 177 -6.27 -0.94 1.07
C PHE A 177 -5.93 0.19 0.09
N PRO A 178 -6.86 1.12 -0.16
CA PRO A 178 -6.63 2.23 -1.09
C PRO A 178 -5.61 3.24 -0.54
N PHE A 179 -5.10 4.07 -1.44
CA PHE A 179 -4.41 5.30 -1.06
C PHE A 179 -5.29 6.12 -0.11
N GLY A 180 -4.69 6.67 0.94
CA GLY A 180 -5.41 7.45 1.92
C GLY A 180 -6.13 6.66 3.01
N TYR A 181 -6.18 5.33 2.90
CA TYR A 181 -6.79 4.50 3.93
C TYR A 181 -6.07 4.62 5.26
N GLY A 182 -6.84 4.74 6.33
CA GLY A 182 -6.35 4.73 7.70
C GLY A 182 -7.48 4.50 8.68
N LEU A 183 -7.14 3.97 9.85
CA LEU A 183 -8.07 3.81 10.97
C LEU A 183 -7.60 4.63 12.16
N SER A 184 -8.55 5.10 12.94
CA SER A 184 -8.33 5.86 14.17
C SER A 184 -9.14 5.23 15.32
N TYR A 185 -8.75 5.50 16.54
CA TYR A 185 -9.54 5.15 17.73
C TYR A 185 -10.70 6.12 17.98
N THR A 186 -10.90 7.08 17.07
CA THR A 186 -12.04 8.01 17.05
C THR A 186 -12.64 8.07 15.65
N SER A 187 -13.72 8.83 15.50
CA SER A 187 -14.41 9.01 14.23
C SER A 187 -14.48 10.48 13.87
N PHE A 188 -14.50 10.78 12.58
CA PHE A 188 -14.61 12.13 12.05
C PHE A 188 -15.82 12.25 11.12
N GLU A 189 -16.47 13.40 11.16
CA GLU A 189 -17.57 13.77 10.27
C GLU A 189 -17.13 14.94 9.41
N TYR A 190 -17.40 14.84 8.11
CA TYR A 190 -17.15 15.88 7.13
C TYR A 190 -18.46 16.56 6.75
N SER A 191 -18.47 17.89 6.77
CA SER A 191 -19.64 18.68 6.39
C SER A 191 -19.26 20.00 5.75
N ASP A 192 -20.27 20.72 5.23
CA ASP A 192 -20.18 22.09 4.74
C ASP A 192 -19.12 22.30 3.65
N MET A 193 -18.90 21.32 2.79
CA MET A 193 -17.95 21.43 1.68
C MET A 193 -18.36 22.55 0.73
N LYS A 194 -17.46 23.48 0.47
CA LYS A 194 -17.62 24.58 -0.48
C LYS A 194 -16.45 24.61 -1.43
N LEU A 195 -16.76 24.82 -2.70
CA LEU A 195 -15.78 25.00 -3.76
C LEU A 195 -15.94 26.42 -4.33
N ALA A 196 -14.85 27.17 -4.35
CA ALA A 196 -14.77 28.48 -5.01
C ALA A 196 -13.63 28.49 -6.03
N TYR A 197 -13.84 29.22 -7.12
CA TYR A 197 -12.83 29.44 -8.16
C TYR A 197 -12.59 30.93 -8.33
N ASP A 198 -11.33 31.33 -8.24
CA ASP A 198 -10.87 32.70 -8.51
C ASP A 198 -10.19 32.76 -9.88
N GLU A 199 -10.83 33.41 -10.84
CA GLU A 199 -10.34 33.57 -12.21
C GLU A 199 -9.05 34.43 -12.27
N ALA A 200 -8.90 35.40 -11.37
CA ALA A 200 -7.75 36.30 -11.39
C ALA A 200 -6.44 35.61 -10.99
N THR A 201 -6.53 34.65 -10.09
CA THR A 201 -5.39 33.86 -9.60
C THR A 201 -5.35 32.46 -10.16
N THR A 202 -6.36 32.02 -10.92
CA THR A 202 -6.56 30.66 -11.41
C THR A 202 -6.51 29.62 -10.26
N THR A 203 -7.07 29.96 -9.11
CA THR A 203 -7.00 29.17 -7.89
C THR A 203 -8.36 28.60 -7.52
N TYR A 204 -8.39 27.30 -7.20
CA TYR A 204 -9.52 26.67 -6.54
C TYR A 204 -9.32 26.69 -5.03
N THR A 205 -10.37 27.05 -4.31
CA THR A 205 -10.41 26.98 -2.83
C THR A 205 -11.48 25.98 -2.44
N ILE A 206 -11.11 25.04 -1.60
CA ILE A 206 -12.03 24.05 -1.03
C ILE A 206 -12.05 24.27 0.48
N ASP A 207 -13.23 24.59 1.02
CA ASP A 207 -13.48 24.66 2.45
C ASP A 207 -14.25 23.43 2.86
N VAL A 208 -13.85 22.80 3.96
CA VAL A 208 -14.57 21.67 4.56
C VAL A 208 -14.52 21.75 6.08
N THR A 209 -15.62 21.44 6.74
CA THR A 209 -15.67 21.30 8.18
C THR A 209 -15.40 19.86 8.56
N VAL A 210 -14.37 19.62 9.38
CA VAL A 210 -14.04 18.30 9.93
C VAL A 210 -14.27 18.35 11.44
N LYS A 211 -15.11 17.45 11.94
CA LYS A 211 -15.47 17.36 13.35
C LYS A 211 -15.11 15.98 13.90
N ASN A 212 -14.35 15.95 14.98
CA ASN A 212 -14.18 14.71 15.75
C ASN A 212 -15.50 14.39 16.48
N THR A 213 -16.07 13.23 16.19
CA THR A 213 -17.36 12.78 16.74
C THR A 213 -17.21 11.67 17.78
N GLY A 214 -15.99 11.18 18.04
CA GLY A 214 -15.70 10.20 19.07
C GLY A 214 -15.14 10.83 20.35
N ASP A 215 -14.77 9.97 21.28
CA ASP A 215 -14.34 10.37 22.63
C ASP A 215 -12.84 10.53 22.80
N VAL A 216 -12.05 10.16 21.78
CA VAL A 216 -10.59 10.20 21.82
C VAL A 216 -10.07 11.32 20.93
N ALA A 217 -9.07 12.05 21.40
CA ALA A 217 -8.40 13.05 20.57
C ALA A 217 -7.67 12.36 19.39
N GLY A 218 -7.74 12.96 18.21
CA GLY A 218 -7.14 12.42 17.01
C GLY A 218 -6.84 13.51 16.00
N LYS A 219 -6.06 13.14 15.00
CA LYS A 219 -5.79 13.95 13.81
C LYS A 219 -6.47 13.29 12.61
N GLU A 220 -6.89 14.09 11.67
CA GLU A 220 -7.48 13.62 10.41
C GLU A 220 -6.73 14.21 9.24
N THR A 221 -6.50 13.41 8.23
CA THR A 221 -5.90 13.86 6.96
C THR A 221 -7.00 14.02 5.94
N VAL A 222 -7.25 15.26 5.53
CA VAL A 222 -8.22 15.56 4.46
C VAL A 222 -7.54 15.30 3.12
N GLN A 223 -8.17 14.46 2.30
CA GLN A 223 -7.69 14.07 0.98
C GLN A 223 -8.73 14.37 -0.09
#